data_ca1519e59f8f0ed44e86a7517f0f6a07
#
_entry.id   ca1519e59f8f0ed44e86a7517f0f6a07
#
_cell.length_a   1.000
_cell.length_b   1.000
_cell.length_c   1.000
_cell.angle_alpha   90.00
_cell.angle_beta   90.00
_cell.angle_gamma   90.00
#
_symmetry.space_group_name_H-M   'P 1'
#
loop_
_entity.id
_entity.type
_entity.pdbx_description
1 polymer ?
#
loop_
_entity_poly.entity_id
_entity_poly.type
_entity_poly.pdbx_seq_one_letter_code
_entity_poly.pdbx_strand_id
1 'polypeptide(L)'
;MPTFFIILIFTYLGGNAYIFYRGLQTLSGFPYGIKILLTVLFWLAALSFFGTMLSRNVKIPFYLSHTMYEVGTGWLIFTLYMVLFLLFFDLLKLCSISFNQNFMTSLLATFVLLGYGYYNYRHPKINTVNITLTKPLTDNRRPIKIVAVSDIHLGNGTGKTSLKQYVKMINEQNPDLILIGGDLIDNSVIPLYAENMAEELTELKAPLGIYMVPGNHEYISGIDKSIQFIQNTPIQLLRDSVVTLPCGIQLIGRDDRSNARRLPLQKLMARIDKSKPVILLDHQPYQLAESQAAGIDLQFSGHTHHGQVWPMNWVTN
;
A
#
# COMPACT_ATOMS: atom_id res chain seq x y z
N MET A 1 17.10 -13.27 2.35
CA MET A 1 15.64 -13.34 2.13
C MET A 1 14.96 -14.63 2.62
N PRO A 2 15.43 -15.86 2.35
CA PRO A 2 14.72 -17.08 2.83
C PRO A 2 14.55 -17.13 4.35
N THR A 3 15.59 -16.80 5.11
CA THR A 3 15.58 -16.86 6.59
C THR A 3 14.55 -15.92 7.21
N PHE A 4 14.40 -14.70 6.70
CA PHE A 4 13.39 -13.75 7.17
C PHE A 4 11.95 -14.27 6.98
N PHE A 5 11.65 -14.83 5.80
CA PHE A 5 10.35 -15.43 5.53
C PHE A 5 10.05 -16.63 6.43
N ILE A 6 11.04 -17.45 6.69
CA ILE A 6 10.90 -18.61 7.59
C ILE A 6 10.55 -18.11 9.01
N ILE A 7 11.28 -17.13 9.53
CA ILE A 7 11.01 -16.55 10.85
C ILE A 7 9.60 -15.98 10.90
N LEU A 8 9.17 -15.23 9.87
CA LEU A 8 7.85 -14.65 9.79
C LEU A 8 6.75 -15.72 9.86
N ILE A 9 6.89 -16.81 9.10
CA ILE A 9 5.95 -17.94 9.09
C ILE A 9 5.87 -18.59 10.47
N PHE A 10 7.01 -18.90 11.09
CA PHE A 10 7.02 -19.52 12.42
C PHE A 10 6.44 -18.59 13.50
N THR A 11 6.74 -17.29 13.43
CA THR A 11 6.17 -16.29 14.35
C THR A 11 4.65 -16.21 14.18
N TYR A 12 4.16 -16.20 12.95
CA TYR A 12 2.73 -16.16 12.66
C TYR A 12 2.02 -17.42 13.15
N LEU A 13 2.54 -18.61 12.83
CA LEU A 13 1.95 -19.88 13.27
C LEU A 13 2.02 -20.05 14.80
N GLY A 14 3.14 -19.66 15.41
CA GLY A 14 3.29 -19.65 16.86
C GLY A 14 2.32 -18.70 17.56
N GLY A 15 2.13 -17.50 17.02
CA GLY A 15 1.13 -16.54 17.50
C GLY A 15 -0.29 -17.09 17.42
N ASN A 16 -0.66 -17.73 16.29
CA ASN A 16 -1.97 -18.36 16.16
C ASN A 16 -2.13 -19.54 17.10
N ALA A 17 -1.13 -20.40 17.28
CA ALA A 17 -1.18 -21.48 18.25
C ALA A 17 -1.35 -20.98 19.69
N TYR A 18 -0.66 -19.89 20.05
CA TYR A 18 -0.80 -19.25 21.35
C TYR A 18 -2.21 -18.69 21.57
N ILE A 19 -2.77 -17.94 20.61
CA ILE A 19 -4.14 -17.42 20.68
C ILE A 19 -5.13 -18.58 20.80
N PHE A 20 -4.99 -19.62 20.00
CA PHE A 20 -5.85 -20.80 19.99
C PHE A 20 -5.84 -21.52 21.35
N TYR A 21 -4.64 -21.76 21.91
CA TYR A 21 -4.48 -22.37 23.22
C TYR A 21 -5.19 -21.57 24.32
N ARG A 22 -4.98 -20.24 24.34
CA ARG A 22 -5.62 -19.33 25.30
C ARG A 22 -7.14 -19.29 25.13
N GLY A 23 -7.62 -19.33 23.88
CA GLY A 23 -9.03 -19.39 23.55
C GLY A 23 -9.70 -20.68 24.01
N LEU A 24 -9.06 -21.83 23.82
CA LEU A 24 -9.59 -23.12 24.28
C LEU A 24 -9.85 -23.16 25.81
N GLN A 25 -8.99 -22.47 26.57
CA GLN A 25 -9.18 -22.39 28.04
C GLN A 25 -10.50 -21.67 28.41
N THR A 26 -10.93 -20.69 27.60
CA THR A 26 -12.20 -19.98 27.84
C THR A 26 -13.45 -20.78 27.41
N LEU A 27 -13.25 -21.80 26.58
CA LEU A 27 -14.31 -22.61 26.03
C LEU A 27 -14.62 -23.87 26.88
N SER A 28 -14.09 -23.99 28.10
CA SER A 28 -14.22 -25.17 28.95
C SER A 28 -15.69 -25.61 29.16
N GLY A 29 -16.62 -24.68 29.33
CA GLY A 29 -18.07 -24.92 29.53
C GLY A 29 -18.90 -25.13 28.27
N PHE A 30 -18.31 -24.99 27.05
CA PHE A 30 -19.08 -25.11 25.81
C PHE A 30 -19.25 -26.54 25.32
N PRO A 31 -20.37 -26.88 24.63
CA PRO A 31 -20.59 -28.19 24.00
C PRO A 31 -19.46 -28.55 23.02
N TYR A 32 -19.14 -29.86 22.93
CA TYR A 32 -18.05 -30.36 22.10
C TYR A 32 -18.16 -29.95 20.62
N GLY A 33 -19.37 -30.01 20.05
CA GLY A 33 -19.62 -29.59 18.66
C GLY A 33 -19.29 -28.14 18.41
N ILE A 34 -19.56 -27.24 19.38
CA ILE A 34 -19.19 -25.82 19.26
C ILE A 34 -17.65 -25.65 19.28
N LYS A 35 -16.96 -26.39 20.15
CA LYS A 35 -15.49 -26.38 20.20
C LYS A 35 -14.87 -26.80 18.87
N ILE A 36 -15.39 -27.88 18.26
CA ILE A 36 -14.93 -28.33 16.94
C ILE A 36 -15.17 -27.22 15.88
N LEU A 37 -16.40 -26.69 15.82
CA LEU A 37 -16.75 -25.65 14.85
C LEU A 37 -15.82 -24.45 14.97
N LEU A 38 -15.61 -23.92 16.17
CA LEU A 38 -14.73 -22.77 16.42
C LEU A 38 -13.28 -23.10 16.08
N THR A 39 -12.81 -24.33 16.37
CA THR A 39 -11.47 -24.79 15.97
C THR A 39 -11.29 -24.77 14.46
N VAL A 40 -12.25 -25.33 13.72
CA VAL A 40 -12.20 -25.38 12.26
C VAL A 40 -12.21 -23.96 11.66
N LEU A 41 -13.13 -23.11 12.11
CA LEU A 41 -13.23 -21.72 11.63
C LEU A 41 -11.95 -20.92 11.93
N PHE A 42 -11.39 -21.07 13.13
CA PHE A 42 -10.15 -20.41 13.51
C PHE A 42 -8.99 -20.77 12.55
N TRP A 43 -8.76 -22.08 12.34
CA TRP A 43 -7.65 -22.51 11.49
C TRP A 43 -7.90 -22.26 10.01
N LEU A 44 -9.14 -22.30 9.54
CA LEU A 44 -9.48 -21.89 8.17
C LEU A 44 -9.12 -20.40 7.95
N ALA A 45 -9.47 -19.53 8.92
CA ALA A 45 -9.12 -18.13 8.85
C ALA A 45 -7.59 -17.91 8.93
N ALA A 46 -6.90 -18.57 9.86
CA ALA A 46 -5.46 -18.47 10.00
C ALA A 46 -4.69 -18.98 8.76
N LEU A 47 -5.16 -20.05 8.13
CA LEU A 47 -4.52 -20.63 6.96
C LEU A 47 -4.88 -19.92 5.65
N SER A 48 -5.96 -19.13 5.61
CA SER A 48 -6.36 -18.38 4.41
C SER A 48 -5.28 -17.39 3.93
N PHE A 49 -4.45 -16.87 4.84
CA PHE A 49 -3.29 -16.06 4.48
C PHE A 49 -2.32 -16.79 3.53
N PHE A 50 -2.02 -18.07 3.80
CA PHE A 50 -1.19 -18.87 2.90
C PHE A 50 -1.90 -19.22 1.57
N GLY A 51 -3.22 -19.33 1.61
CA GLY A 51 -4.04 -19.54 0.42
C GLY A 51 -3.90 -18.40 -0.59
N THR A 52 -3.73 -17.17 -0.14
CA THR A 52 -3.49 -16.02 -1.04
C THR A 52 -2.16 -16.14 -1.78
N MET A 53 -1.14 -16.70 -1.14
CA MET A 53 0.16 -16.93 -1.78
C MET A 53 0.09 -18.05 -2.83
N LEU A 54 -0.69 -19.10 -2.56
CA LEU A 54 -0.89 -20.21 -3.50
C LEU A 54 -1.73 -19.78 -4.71
N SER A 55 -2.70 -18.86 -4.54
CA SER A 55 -3.57 -18.37 -5.60
C SER A 55 -2.83 -17.68 -6.75
N ARG A 56 -1.58 -17.24 -6.53
CA ARG A 56 -0.74 -16.66 -7.59
C ARG A 56 -0.38 -17.68 -8.69
N ASN A 57 -0.24 -18.95 -8.33
CA ASN A 57 0.24 -20.02 -9.20
C ASN A 57 -0.85 -21.00 -9.62
N VAL A 58 -2.03 -20.91 -9.03
CA VAL A 58 -3.17 -21.80 -9.27
C VAL A 58 -4.36 -20.99 -9.75
N LYS A 59 -5.01 -21.42 -10.83
CA LYS A 59 -6.25 -20.80 -11.30
C LYS A 59 -7.38 -21.15 -10.35
N ILE A 60 -7.70 -20.25 -9.44
CA ILE A 60 -8.88 -20.34 -8.57
C ILE A 60 -9.90 -19.26 -8.96
N PRO A 61 -11.21 -19.49 -8.74
CA PRO A 61 -12.22 -18.49 -9.01
C PRO A 61 -11.92 -17.16 -8.30
N PHE A 62 -12.15 -16.05 -8.99
CA PHE A 62 -11.87 -14.70 -8.49
C PHE A 62 -12.47 -14.46 -7.09
N TYR A 63 -13.75 -14.79 -6.89
CA TYR A 63 -14.42 -14.59 -5.60
C TYR A 63 -13.76 -15.36 -4.45
N LEU A 64 -13.28 -16.58 -4.71
CA LEU A 64 -12.59 -17.38 -3.70
C LEU A 64 -11.23 -16.74 -3.37
N SER A 65 -10.47 -16.33 -4.38
CA SER A 65 -9.20 -15.61 -4.20
C SER A 65 -9.37 -14.33 -3.40
N HIS A 66 -10.39 -13.54 -3.74
CA HIS A 66 -10.73 -12.30 -3.04
C HIS A 66 -11.10 -12.56 -1.57
N THR A 67 -12.00 -13.52 -1.31
CA THR A 67 -12.39 -13.87 0.07
C THR A 67 -11.18 -14.35 0.89
N MET A 68 -10.33 -15.21 0.31
CA MET A 68 -9.12 -15.69 0.99
C MET A 68 -8.16 -14.54 1.29
N TYR A 69 -8.04 -13.56 0.40
CA TYR A 69 -7.23 -12.37 0.61
C TYR A 69 -7.77 -11.52 1.75
N GLU A 70 -9.05 -11.16 1.72
CA GLU A 70 -9.70 -10.34 2.76
C GLU A 70 -9.62 -10.98 4.14
N VAL A 71 -9.99 -12.27 4.23
CA VAL A 71 -9.93 -13.02 5.50
C VAL A 71 -8.48 -13.16 5.96
N GLY A 72 -7.55 -13.54 5.07
CA GLY A 72 -6.17 -13.83 5.42
C GLY A 72 -5.40 -12.59 5.89
N THR A 73 -5.55 -11.46 5.18
CA THR A 73 -4.91 -10.19 5.57
C THR A 73 -5.52 -9.62 6.85
N GLY A 74 -6.85 -9.64 6.97
CA GLY A 74 -7.54 -9.25 8.21
C GLY A 74 -7.12 -10.09 9.41
N TRP A 75 -6.97 -11.42 9.19
CA TRP A 75 -6.53 -12.34 10.23
C TRP A 75 -5.07 -12.14 10.64
N LEU A 76 -4.20 -11.76 9.71
CA LEU A 76 -2.81 -11.42 10.01
C LEU A 76 -2.74 -10.25 11.01
N ILE A 77 -3.50 -9.18 10.74
CA ILE A 77 -3.56 -8.01 11.63
C ILE A 77 -4.23 -8.36 12.96
N PHE A 78 -5.31 -9.16 12.93
CA PHE A 78 -5.94 -9.70 14.13
C PHE A 78 -4.94 -10.47 14.99
N THR A 79 -4.16 -11.37 14.41
CA THR A 79 -3.13 -12.16 15.10
C THR A 79 -2.11 -11.25 15.77
N LEU A 80 -1.62 -10.23 15.07
CA LEU A 80 -0.65 -9.27 15.62
C LEU A 80 -1.18 -8.62 16.91
N TYR A 81 -2.35 -7.99 16.85
CA TYR A 81 -2.87 -7.27 18.01
C TYR A 81 -3.33 -8.19 19.12
N MET A 82 -3.93 -9.33 18.78
CA MET A 82 -4.34 -10.31 19.78
C MET A 82 -3.14 -10.84 20.58
N VAL A 83 -2.04 -11.15 19.90
CA VAL A 83 -0.78 -11.56 20.57
C VAL A 83 -0.25 -10.45 21.46
N LEU A 84 -0.18 -9.20 20.96
CA LEU A 84 0.31 -8.06 21.74
C LEU A 84 -0.50 -7.85 23.03
N PHE A 85 -1.82 -7.87 22.95
CA PHE A 85 -2.68 -7.72 24.13
C PHE A 85 -2.56 -8.91 25.10
N LEU A 86 -2.49 -10.14 24.60
CA LEU A 86 -2.30 -11.30 25.45
C LEU A 86 -0.95 -11.26 26.16
N LEU A 87 0.13 -10.92 25.45
CA LEU A 87 1.45 -10.76 26.05
C LEU A 87 1.48 -9.64 27.09
N PHE A 88 0.77 -8.53 26.84
CA PHE A 88 0.62 -7.46 27.83
C PHE A 88 0.00 -7.99 29.14
N PHE A 89 -1.07 -8.77 29.08
CA PHE A 89 -1.67 -9.38 30.27
C PHE A 89 -0.77 -10.42 30.93
N ASP A 90 0.00 -11.16 30.15
CA ASP A 90 0.97 -12.11 30.72
C ASP A 90 2.12 -11.39 31.46
N LEU A 91 2.59 -10.24 30.93
CA LEU A 91 3.55 -9.39 31.64
C LEU A 91 2.98 -8.81 32.95
N LEU A 92 1.72 -8.34 32.94
CA LEU A 92 1.06 -7.90 34.18
C LEU A 92 0.99 -9.02 35.22
N LYS A 93 0.70 -10.25 34.79
CA LYS A 93 0.68 -11.43 35.67
C LYS A 93 2.07 -11.71 36.28
N LEU A 94 3.16 -11.53 35.54
CA LEU A 94 4.52 -11.64 36.10
C LEU A 94 4.79 -10.56 37.17
N CYS A 95 4.14 -9.41 37.08
CA CYS A 95 4.17 -8.36 38.10
C CYS A 95 3.15 -8.59 39.23
N SER A 96 2.63 -9.82 39.38
CA SER A 96 1.60 -10.18 40.38
C SER A 96 0.25 -9.47 40.22
N ILE A 97 -0.01 -8.86 39.06
CA ILE A 97 -1.31 -8.26 38.69
C ILE A 97 -2.09 -9.28 37.85
N SER A 98 -3.08 -9.94 38.46
CA SER A 98 -3.91 -10.92 37.74
C SER A 98 -5.19 -10.29 37.20
N PHE A 99 -5.57 -10.66 35.98
CA PHE A 99 -6.82 -10.24 35.35
C PHE A 99 -7.56 -11.46 34.81
N ASN A 100 -8.73 -11.77 35.42
CA ASN A 100 -9.43 -13.03 35.14
C ASN A 100 -10.01 -13.16 33.72
N GLN A 101 -10.33 -12.02 33.08
CA GLN A 101 -10.95 -12.00 31.75
C GLN A 101 -9.99 -11.52 30.66
N ASN A 102 -8.69 -11.78 30.82
CA ASN A 102 -7.63 -11.29 29.93
C ASN A 102 -7.86 -11.64 28.44
N PHE A 103 -8.32 -12.87 28.13
CA PHE A 103 -8.59 -13.28 26.76
C PHE A 103 -9.74 -12.49 26.12
N MET A 104 -10.88 -12.37 26.83
CA MET A 104 -12.05 -11.65 26.30
C MET A 104 -11.77 -10.15 26.18
N THR A 105 -11.00 -9.58 27.12
CA THR A 105 -10.59 -8.18 27.03
C THR A 105 -9.64 -7.95 25.87
N SER A 106 -8.67 -8.85 25.65
CA SER A 106 -7.77 -8.80 24.47
C SER A 106 -8.55 -8.90 23.18
N LEU A 107 -9.52 -9.80 23.12
CA LEU A 107 -10.38 -10.00 21.95
C LEU A 107 -11.20 -8.73 21.64
N LEU A 108 -11.86 -8.16 22.65
CA LEU A 108 -12.62 -6.92 22.50
C LEU A 108 -11.73 -5.75 22.07
N ALA A 109 -10.58 -5.55 22.73
CA ALA A 109 -9.64 -4.50 22.39
C ALA A 109 -9.13 -4.65 20.94
N THR A 110 -8.82 -5.88 20.51
CA THR A 110 -8.43 -6.18 19.13
C THR A 110 -9.52 -5.78 18.14
N PHE A 111 -10.79 -6.18 18.39
CA PHE A 111 -11.89 -5.81 17.48
C PHE A 111 -12.15 -4.31 17.44
N VAL A 112 -12.06 -3.60 18.57
CA VAL A 112 -12.19 -2.14 18.61
C VAL A 112 -11.09 -1.50 17.78
N LEU A 113 -9.85 -1.97 17.91
CA LEU A 113 -8.71 -1.44 17.16
C LEU A 113 -8.82 -1.71 15.65
N LEU A 114 -9.24 -2.93 15.28
CA LEU A 114 -9.48 -3.29 13.88
C LEU A 114 -10.64 -2.46 13.29
N GLY A 115 -11.72 -2.27 14.02
CA GLY A 115 -12.84 -1.42 13.61
C GLY A 115 -12.42 0.03 13.39
N TYR A 116 -11.61 0.59 14.29
CA TYR A 116 -11.03 1.92 14.15
C TYR A 116 -10.09 2.02 12.94
N GLY A 117 -9.22 1.02 12.74
CA GLY A 117 -8.33 0.95 11.58
C GLY A 117 -9.11 0.88 10.25
N TYR A 118 -10.14 0.04 10.20
CA TYR A 118 -11.02 -0.08 9.03
C TYR A 118 -11.78 1.22 8.75
N TYR A 119 -12.28 1.89 9.79
CA TYR A 119 -12.92 3.20 9.65
C TYR A 119 -11.96 4.22 9.03
N ASN A 120 -10.73 4.33 9.54
CA ASN A 120 -9.72 5.25 8.99
C ASN A 120 -9.36 4.91 7.53
N TYR A 121 -9.22 3.63 7.20
CA TYR A 121 -8.97 3.17 5.84
C TYR A 121 -10.09 3.60 4.87
N ARG A 122 -11.34 3.52 5.32
CA ARG A 122 -12.51 3.93 4.51
C ARG A 122 -12.71 5.44 4.41
N HIS A 123 -11.99 6.22 5.21
CA HIS A 123 -12.08 7.68 5.24
C HIS A 123 -10.70 8.32 5.01
N PRO A 124 -10.15 8.20 3.79
CA PRO A 124 -8.86 8.80 3.44
C PRO A 124 -8.92 10.32 3.59
N LYS A 125 -7.79 10.90 4.03
CA LYS A 125 -7.66 12.34 4.28
C LYS A 125 -6.79 12.99 3.21
N ILE A 126 -7.12 14.24 2.87
CA ILE A 126 -6.32 15.07 1.98
C ILE A 126 -5.40 15.93 2.85
N ASN A 127 -4.10 15.82 2.59
CA ASN A 127 -3.09 16.68 3.19
C ASN A 127 -2.66 17.73 2.18
N THR A 128 -2.71 19.01 2.55
CA THR A 128 -2.29 20.11 1.68
C THR A 128 -0.95 20.65 2.15
N VAL A 129 0.01 20.73 1.23
CA VAL A 129 1.34 21.30 1.47
C VAL A 129 1.56 22.43 0.46
N ASN A 130 1.93 23.62 0.93
CA ASN A 130 2.29 24.74 0.07
C ASN A 130 3.82 24.76 -0.11
N ILE A 131 4.25 24.68 -1.37
CA ILE A 131 5.67 24.67 -1.74
C ILE A 131 5.94 25.88 -2.62
N THR A 132 6.93 26.69 -2.24
CA THR A 132 7.39 27.82 -3.04
C THR A 132 8.71 27.45 -3.71
N LEU A 133 8.73 27.48 -5.04
CA LEU A 133 9.93 27.28 -5.84
C LEU A 133 10.48 28.65 -6.28
N THR A 134 11.81 28.78 -6.32
CA THR A 134 12.48 30.01 -6.73
C THR A 134 12.61 30.16 -8.25
N LYS A 135 12.52 29.03 -8.98
CA LYS A 135 12.63 29.00 -10.41
C LYS A 135 11.32 29.43 -11.09
N PRO A 136 11.37 30.25 -12.15
CA PRO A 136 10.16 30.76 -12.79
C PRO A 136 9.42 29.68 -13.59
N LEU A 137 8.09 29.78 -13.59
CA LEU A 137 7.23 29.07 -14.53
C LEU A 137 7.04 29.92 -15.80
N THR A 138 6.70 29.27 -16.90
CA THR A 138 6.40 29.94 -18.16
C THR A 138 5.13 30.79 -18.07
N ASP A 139 4.17 30.35 -17.25
CA ASP A 139 2.94 31.07 -16.94
C ASP A 139 2.85 31.36 -15.43
N ASN A 140 3.12 32.59 -15.04
CA ASN A 140 3.17 33.04 -13.65
C ASN A 140 1.81 33.50 -13.09
N ARG A 141 0.70 33.24 -13.78
CA ARG A 141 -0.60 33.85 -13.42
C ARG A 141 -1.24 33.29 -12.17
N ARG A 142 -0.93 32.04 -11.77
CA ARG A 142 -1.48 31.39 -10.59
C ARG A 142 -0.60 30.25 -10.08
N PRO A 143 -0.77 29.85 -8.81
CA PRO A 143 -0.17 28.62 -8.31
C PRO A 143 -0.63 27.40 -9.11
N ILE A 144 0.25 26.43 -9.35
CA ILE A 144 -0.07 25.13 -9.94
C ILE A 144 -0.55 24.19 -8.83
N LYS A 145 -1.75 23.63 -8.97
CA LYS A 145 -2.30 22.66 -8.05
C LYS A 145 -1.95 21.24 -8.49
N ILE A 146 -1.11 20.58 -7.72
CA ILE A 146 -0.68 19.21 -7.99
C ILE A 146 -1.38 18.29 -6.99
N VAL A 147 -2.04 17.24 -7.47
CA VAL A 147 -2.46 16.13 -6.63
C VAL A 147 -1.43 15.01 -6.81
N ALA A 148 -0.79 14.60 -5.71
CA ALA A 148 0.16 13.51 -5.69
C ALA A 148 -0.39 12.34 -4.87
N VAL A 149 -0.37 11.15 -5.45
CA VAL A 149 -0.81 9.89 -4.83
C VAL A 149 0.21 8.80 -5.08
N SER A 150 0.33 7.83 -4.17
CA SER A 150 1.20 6.67 -4.32
C SER A 150 0.59 5.48 -3.59
N ASP A 151 1.08 4.28 -3.89
CA ASP A 151 0.77 3.06 -3.13
C ASP A 151 -0.73 2.78 -3.01
N ILE A 152 -1.46 2.92 -4.12
CA ILE A 152 -2.91 2.67 -4.19
C ILE A 152 -3.20 1.18 -4.10
N HIS A 153 -2.31 0.34 -4.65
CA HIS A 153 -2.39 -1.12 -4.64
C HIS A 153 -3.74 -1.67 -5.11
N LEU A 154 -4.16 -1.25 -6.31
CA LEU A 154 -5.37 -1.78 -6.95
C LEU A 154 -5.26 -3.30 -7.12
N GLY A 155 -6.28 -4.00 -6.65
CA GLY A 155 -6.29 -5.45 -6.64
C GLY A 155 -7.40 -6.01 -5.77
N ASN A 156 -7.12 -7.13 -5.11
CA ASN A 156 -8.10 -7.75 -4.21
C ASN A 156 -8.43 -6.90 -2.98
N GLY A 157 -7.45 -6.15 -2.44
CA GLY A 157 -7.68 -5.30 -1.24
C GLY A 157 -8.26 -3.92 -1.58
N THR A 158 -7.83 -3.32 -2.68
CA THR A 158 -8.33 -2.03 -3.16
C THR A 158 -9.09 -2.24 -4.47
N GLY A 159 -10.38 -2.56 -4.36
CA GLY A 159 -11.26 -2.84 -5.50
C GLY A 159 -11.85 -1.58 -6.13
N LYS A 160 -12.69 -1.77 -7.17
CA LYS A 160 -13.32 -0.70 -7.96
C LYS A 160 -14.05 0.33 -7.11
N THR A 161 -14.72 -0.09 -6.04
CA THR A 161 -15.47 0.85 -5.15
C THR A 161 -14.55 1.86 -4.48
N SER A 162 -13.40 1.41 -3.97
CA SER A 162 -12.40 2.29 -3.36
C SER A 162 -11.76 3.20 -4.42
N LEU A 163 -11.41 2.63 -5.59
CA LEU A 163 -10.88 3.40 -6.71
C LEU A 163 -11.81 4.54 -7.13
N LYS A 164 -13.12 4.26 -7.25
CA LYS A 164 -14.12 5.27 -7.58
C LYS A 164 -14.16 6.42 -6.56
N GLN A 165 -14.03 6.07 -5.27
CA GLN A 165 -13.93 7.08 -4.21
C GLN A 165 -12.67 7.94 -4.38
N TYR A 166 -11.50 7.31 -4.66
CA TYR A 166 -10.24 8.04 -4.83
C TYR A 166 -10.25 8.94 -6.06
N VAL A 167 -10.74 8.47 -7.19
CA VAL A 167 -10.90 9.26 -8.41
C VAL A 167 -11.81 10.48 -8.16
N LYS A 168 -12.92 10.28 -7.47
CA LYS A 168 -13.81 11.39 -7.06
C LYS A 168 -13.07 12.41 -6.19
N MET A 169 -12.38 11.95 -5.14
CA MET A 169 -11.64 12.82 -4.22
C MET A 169 -10.54 13.62 -4.94
N ILE A 170 -9.82 12.98 -5.87
CA ILE A 170 -8.78 13.63 -6.69
C ILE A 170 -9.42 14.72 -7.55
N ASN A 171 -10.49 14.40 -8.28
CA ASN A 171 -11.15 15.33 -9.18
C ASN A 171 -11.79 16.52 -8.43
N GLU A 172 -12.33 16.31 -7.23
CA GLU A 172 -12.86 17.38 -6.37
C GLU A 172 -11.80 18.41 -5.97
N GLN A 173 -10.51 18.03 -6.02
CA GLN A 173 -9.44 18.98 -5.81
C GLN A 173 -9.20 19.91 -7.00
N ASN A 174 -9.79 19.64 -8.17
CA ASN A 174 -9.54 20.38 -9.42
C ASN A 174 -8.04 20.53 -9.70
N PRO A 175 -7.27 19.43 -9.79
CA PRO A 175 -5.83 19.49 -10.01
C PRO A 175 -5.49 19.99 -11.40
N ASP A 176 -4.39 20.73 -11.51
CA ASP A 176 -3.76 21.03 -12.79
C ASP A 176 -2.94 19.85 -13.30
N LEU A 177 -2.32 19.12 -12.39
CA LEU A 177 -1.42 18.01 -12.63
C LEU A 177 -1.71 16.89 -11.62
N ILE A 178 -1.70 15.63 -12.09
CA ILE A 178 -1.75 14.46 -11.21
C ILE A 178 -0.44 13.70 -11.33
N LEU A 179 0.17 13.38 -10.19
CA LEU A 179 1.40 12.60 -10.07
C LEU A 179 1.12 11.31 -9.30
N ILE A 180 1.47 10.16 -9.89
CA ILE A 180 1.32 8.85 -9.28
C ILE A 180 2.71 8.28 -9.01
N GLY A 181 3.06 8.14 -7.74
CA GLY A 181 4.40 7.78 -7.27
C GLY A 181 4.72 6.28 -7.32
N GLY A 182 4.00 5.49 -8.11
CA GLY A 182 4.19 4.04 -8.23
C GLY A 182 3.24 3.23 -7.34
N ASP A 183 3.32 1.91 -7.47
CA ASP A 183 2.48 0.93 -6.78
C ASP A 183 0.99 1.23 -6.94
N LEU A 184 0.58 1.56 -8.17
CA LEU A 184 -0.82 1.69 -8.55
C LEU A 184 -1.49 0.31 -8.55
N ILE A 185 -0.78 -0.72 -9.04
CA ILE A 185 -1.24 -2.11 -9.14
C ILE A 185 -0.60 -2.91 -8.01
N ASP A 186 -1.37 -3.77 -7.34
CA ASP A 186 -0.83 -4.63 -6.28
C ASP A 186 -0.06 -5.85 -6.87
N ASN A 187 -0.54 -7.04 -6.66
CA ASN A 187 0.20 -8.27 -6.97
C ASN A 187 -0.19 -8.89 -8.33
N SER A 188 -1.27 -8.42 -8.96
CA SER A 188 -1.81 -8.98 -10.19
C SER A 188 -2.75 -8.00 -10.89
N VAL A 189 -2.70 -8.00 -12.22
CA VAL A 189 -3.65 -7.23 -13.05
C VAL A 189 -5.01 -7.93 -13.23
N ILE A 190 -5.14 -9.20 -12.83
CA ILE A 190 -6.37 -9.97 -13.02
C ILE A 190 -7.59 -9.34 -12.38
N PRO A 191 -7.55 -8.90 -11.09
CA PRO A 191 -8.67 -8.21 -10.47
C PRO A 191 -9.05 -6.91 -11.19
N LEU A 192 -8.07 -6.19 -11.72
CA LEU A 192 -8.27 -4.92 -12.40
C LEU A 192 -9.10 -5.09 -13.68
N TYR A 193 -8.81 -6.13 -14.46
CA TYR A 193 -9.60 -6.48 -15.64
C TYR A 193 -10.97 -7.05 -15.27
N ALA A 194 -11.03 -7.91 -14.24
CA ALA A 194 -12.29 -8.52 -13.79
C ALA A 194 -13.33 -7.47 -13.35
N GLU A 195 -12.88 -6.37 -12.75
CA GLU A 195 -13.73 -5.27 -12.27
C GLU A 195 -13.79 -4.05 -13.23
N ASN A 196 -13.16 -4.11 -14.41
CA ASN A 196 -13.06 -2.98 -15.35
C ASN A 196 -12.54 -1.69 -14.69
N MET A 197 -11.46 -1.79 -13.90
CA MET A 197 -10.95 -0.63 -13.15
C MET A 197 -10.32 0.46 -14.04
N ALA A 198 -9.88 0.12 -15.26
CA ALA A 198 -9.37 1.11 -16.22
C ALA A 198 -10.41 2.19 -16.55
N GLU A 199 -11.68 1.82 -16.60
CA GLU A 199 -12.80 2.74 -16.84
C GLU A 199 -12.87 3.87 -15.79
N GLU A 200 -12.70 3.53 -14.51
CA GLU A 200 -12.68 4.53 -13.44
C GLU A 200 -11.46 5.46 -13.54
N LEU A 201 -10.31 4.93 -13.96
CA LEU A 201 -9.10 5.74 -14.16
C LEU A 201 -9.24 6.72 -15.34
N THR A 202 -10.10 6.44 -16.33
CA THR A 202 -10.37 7.38 -17.43
C THR A 202 -11.12 8.64 -16.97
N GLU A 203 -11.76 8.60 -15.82
CA GLU A 203 -12.46 9.73 -15.23
C GLU A 203 -11.53 10.76 -14.55
N LEU A 204 -10.23 10.46 -14.38
CA LEU A 204 -9.26 11.40 -13.84
C LEU A 204 -9.09 12.62 -14.76
N LYS A 205 -9.05 13.82 -14.16
CA LYS A 205 -9.00 15.09 -14.91
C LYS A 205 -7.86 15.95 -14.41
N ALA A 206 -6.91 16.27 -15.30
CA ALA A 206 -5.81 17.21 -15.03
C ALA A 206 -5.34 17.84 -16.35
N PRO A 207 -5.51 19.17 -16.56
CA PRO A 207 -5.15 19.85 -17.82
C PRO A 207 -3.68 19.72 -18.21
N LEU A 208 -2.76 19.61 -17.25
CA LEU A 208 -1.34 19.42 -17.50
C LEU A 208 -0.93 17.94 -17.62
N GLY A 209 -1.89 17.01 -17.47
CA GLY A 209 -1.68 15.59 -17.62
C GLY A 209 -1.62 14.81 -16.32
N ILE A 210 -1.55 13.49 -16.48
CA ILE A 210 -1.47 12.49 -15.41
C ILE A 210 -0.22 11.67 -15.66
N TYR A 211 0.73 11.73 -14.73
CA TYR A 211 2.03 11.07 -14.89
C TYR A 211 2.27 10.09 -13.76
N MET A 212 2.84 8.93 -14.10
CA MET A 212 3.12 7.86 -13.17
C MET A 212 4.55 7.33 -13.37
N VAL A 213 5.19 6.90 -12.30
CA VAL A 213 6.36 6.01 -12.35
C VAL A 213 5.98 4.62 -11.88
N PRO A 214 6.64 3.54 -12.33
CA PRO A 214 6.40 2.23 -11.76
C PRO A 214 6.98 2.15 -10.34
N GLY A 215 6.32 1.37 -9.49
CA GLY A 215 6.89 0.89 -8.25
C GLY A 215 7.29 -0.58 -8.33
N ASN A 216 7.68 -1.16 -7.21
CA ASN A 216 8.07 -2.57 -7.17
C ASN A 216 6.88 -3.52 -7.40
N HIS A 217 5.66 -3.11 -7.09
CA HIS A 217 4.48 -3.93 -7.31
C HIS A 217 4.10 -4.05 -8.79
N GLU A 218 4.35 -3.06 -9.63
CA GLU A 218 4.23 -3.23 -11.09
C GLU A 218 5.17 -4.32 -11.62
N TYR A 219 6.35 -4.51 -10.99
CA TYR A 219 7.27 -5.61 -11.32
C TYR A 219 6.80 -6.95 -10.76
N ILE A 220 6.26 -6.96 -9.54
CA ILE A 220 5.69 -8.17 -8.92
C ILE A 220 4.49 -8.70 -9.71
N SER A 221 3.62 -7.81 -10.19
CA SER A 221 2.45 -8.17 -11.01
C SER A 221 2.80 -8.52 -12.46
N GLY A 222 4.05 -8.28 -12.86
CA GLY A 222 4.58 -8.43 -14.22
C GLY A 222 4.55 -7.12 -14.97
N ILE A 223 5.72 -6.47 -15.12
CA ILE A 223 5.85 -5.10 -15.65
C ILE A 223 5.17 -4.92 -17.02
N ASP A 224 5.28 -5.88 -17.92
CA ASP A 224 4.67 -5.79 -19.27
C ASP A 224 3.14 -5.81 -19.19
N LYS A 225 2.57 -6.63 -18.30
CA LYS A 225 1.12 -6.69 -18.07
C LYS A 225 0.61 -5.40 -17.42
N SER A 226 1.37 -4.85 -16.49
CA SER A 226 1.07 -3.57 -15.84
C SER A 226 1.10 -2.42 -16.84
N ILE A 227 2.11 -2.35 -17.70
CA ILE A 227 2.19 -1.39 -18.80
C ILE A 227 0.98 -1.51 -19.72
N GLN A 228 0.62 -2.72 -20.14
CA GLN A 228 -0.54 -2.97 -21.00
C GLN A 228 -1.84 -2.49 -20.34
N PHE A 229 -2.02 -2.69 -19.04
CA PHE A 229 -3.17 -2.17 -18.31
C PHE A 229 -3.18 -0.64 -18.28
N ILE A 230 -2.05 0.00 -17.93
CA ILE A 230 -1.92 1.46 -17.82
C ILE A 230 -2.17 2.13 -19.18
N GLN A 231 -1.75 1.52 -20.29
CA GLN A 231 -1.99 2.04 -21.65
C GLN A 231 -3.47 2.18 -22.02
N ASN A 232 -4.38 1.49 -21.33
CA ASN A 232 -5.83 1.66 -21.48
C ASN A 232 -6.41 2.80 -20.62
N THR A 233 -5.56 3.65 -20.05
CA THR A 233 -5.93 4.77 -19.19
C THR A 233 -5.26 6.06 -19.69
N PRO A 234 -5.67 7.25 -19.23
CA PRO A 234 -5.00 8.51 -19.60
C PRO A 234 -3.65 8.73 -18.91
N ILE A 235 -3.18 7.76 -18.14
CA ILE A 235 -1.95 7.86 -17.36
C ILE A 235 -0.73 7.69 -18.27
N GLN A 236 0.19 8.66 -18.24
CA GLN A 236 1.46 8.58 -18.93
C GLN A 236 2.52 7.97 -18.01
N LEU A 237 2.95 6.76 -18.32
CA LEU A 237 3.98 6.07 -17.56
C LEU A 237 5.37 6.57 -17.95
N LEU A 238 6.07 7.12 -16.97
CA LEU A 238 7.45 7.57 -17.11
C LEU A 238 8.41 6.50 -16.58
N ARG A 239 9.27 5.99 -17.46
CA ARG A 239 10.32 5.02 -17.11
C ARG A 239 11.66 5.53 -17.60
N ASP A 240 12.51 5.99 -16.69
CA ASP A 240 13.80 6.62 -17.00
C ASP A 240 13.69 7.68 -18.10
N SER A 241 12.66 8.50 -17.99
CA SER A 241 12.29 9.48 -19.01
C SER A 241 12.05 10.88 -18.41
N VAL A 242 12.06 11.88 -19.29
CA VAL A 242 11.88 13.27 -18.95
C VAL A 242 10.78 13.86 -19.82
N VAL A 243 9.89 14.64 -19.21
CA VAL A 243 8.83 15.39 -19.91
C VAL A 243 8.87 16.84 -19.45
N THR A 244 8.74 17.78 -20.39
CA THR A 244 8.57 19.20 -20.06
C THR A 244 7.11 19.58 -20.28
N LEU A 245 6.46 20.07 -19.23
CA LEU A 245 5.07 20.50 -19.27
C LEU A 245 4.94 21.90 -19.90
N PRO A 246 3.77 22.26 -20.46
CA PRO A 246 3.53 23.60 -21.04
C PRO A 246 3.81 24.76 -20.10
N CYS A 247 3.63 24.56 -18.78
CA CYS A 247 3.93 25.55 -17.74
C CYS A 247 5.43 25.69 -17.42
N GLY A 248 6.29 24.89 -18.04
CA GLY A 248 7.74 24.91 -17.85
C GLY A 248 8.26 23.95 -16.78
N ILE A 249 7.40 23.28 -16.00
CA ILE A 249 7.84 22.21 -15.06
C ILE A 249 8.41 21.06 -15.87
N GLN A 250 9.54 20.54 -15.45
CA GLN A 250 10.15 19.34 -16.00
C GLN A 250 9.96 18.17 -15.03
N LEU A 251 9.33 17.11 -15.52
CA LEU A 251 9.15 15.87 -14.77
C LEU A 251 10.22 14.87 -15.15
N ILE A 252 10.91 14.33 -14.17
CA ILE A 252 11.77 13.16 -14.33
C ILE A 252 11.04 11.98 -13.71
N GLY A 253 10.76 10.96 -14.50
CA GLY A 253 10.22 9.70 -13.99
C GLY A 253 11.29 8.61 -14.03
N ARG A 254 11.68 8.10 -12.87
CA ARG A 254 12.62 6.99 -12.77
C ARG A 254 11.91 5.65 -12.82
N ASP A 255 12.54 4.68 -13.47
CA ASP A 255 12.10 3.29 -13.37
C ASP A 255 12.34 2.76 -11.95
N ASP A 256 11.63 1.72 -11.54
CA ASP A 256 11.83 1.12 -10.22
C ASP A 256 13.19 0.40 -10.11
N ARG A 257 13.67 0.26 -8.89
CA ARG A 257 14.93 -0.44 -8.57
C ARG A 257 14.90 -1.93 -8.87
N SER A 258 13.71 -2.51 -9.06
CA SER A 258 13.53 -3.87 -9.56
C SER A 258 14.07 -4.04 -10.98
N ASN A 259 14.21 -2.95 -11.75
CA ASN A 259 14.90 -2.95 -13.03
C ASN A 259 16.42 -2.80 -12.85
N ALA A 260 17.17 -3.87 -13.03
CA ALA A 260 18.63 -3.83 -12.98
C ALA A 260 19.27 -2.92 -14.07
N ARG A 261 18.50 -2.52 -15.09
CA ARG A 261 18.94 -1.62 -16.17
C ARG A 261 18.49 -0.16 -15.97
N ARG A 262 17.95 0.17 -14.79
CA ARG A 262 17.54 1.52 -14.43
C ARG A 262 18.66 2.51 -14.69
N LEU A 263 18.35 3.65 -15.35
CA LEU A 263 19.34 4.67 -15.67
C LEU A 263 19.80 5.40 -14.41
N PRO A 264 21.10 5.75 -14.30
CA PRO A 264 21.56 6.69 -13.29
C PRO A 264 20.89 8.06 -13.43
N LEU A 265 20.62 8.73 -12.30
CA LEU A 265 19.93 10.04 -12.28
C LEU A 265 20.67 11.08 -13.13
N GLN A 266 22.02 11.06 -13.14
CA GLN A 266 22.85 11.97 -13.90
C GLN A 266 22.57 11.94 -15.42
N LYS A 267 22.23 10.75 -15.98
CA LYS A 267 21.87 10.63 -17.40
C LYS A 267 20.52 11.29 -17.71
N LEU A 268 19.60 11.29 -16.77
CA LEU A 268 18.31 11.97 -16.91
C LEU A 268 18.49 13.49 -16.73
N MET A 269 19.30 13.90 -15.76
CA MET A 269 19.64 15.31 -15.53
C MET A 269 20.36 15.97 -16.69
N ALA A 270 21.08 15.21 -17.51
CA ALA A 270 21.70 15.75 -18.74
C ALA A 270 20.67 16.22 -19.78
N ARG A 271 19.40 15.87 -19.64
CA ARG A 271 18.28 16.25 -20.53
C ARG A 271 17.44 17.41 -19.96
N ILE A 272 17.84 17.97 -18.81
CA ILE A 272 17.08 18.95 -18.03
C ILE A 272 17.66 20.35 -18.24
N ASP A 273 16.79 21.34 -18.43
CA ASP A 273 17.11 22.76 -18.29
C ASP A 273 17.05 23.14 -16.80
N LYS A 274 18.23 23.32 -16.18
CA LYS A 274 18.33 23.61 -14.74
C LYS A 274 17.80 24.98 -14.33
N SER A 275 17.47 25.84 -15.27
CA SER A 275 16.85 27.15 -15.00
C SER A 275 15.36 27.03 -14.71
N LYS A 276 14.73 25.87 -15.00
CA LYS A 276 13.30 25.60 -14.82
C LYS A 276 13.06 24.68 -13.63
N PRO A 277 11.84 24.69 -13.03
CA PRO A 277 11.49 23.76 -11.97
C PRO A 277 11.58 22.30 -12.40
N VAL A 278 12.17 21.47 -11.55
CA VAL A 278 12.36 20.04 -11.79
C VAL A 278 11.69 19.24 -10.68
N ILE A 279 10.73 18.39 -11.05
CA ILE A 279 10.09 17.44 -10.14
C ILE A 279 10.55 16.03 -10.50
N LEU A 280 11.07 15.32 -9.52
CA LEU A 280 11.48 13.93 -9.65
C LEU A 280 10.39 13.02 -9.08
N LEU A 281 9.94 12.05 -9.86
CA LEU A 281 9.17 10.90 -9.40
C LEU A 281 10.10 9.70 -9.30
N ASP A 282 10.27 9.18 -8.10
CA ASP A 282 11.03 7.95 -7.82
C ASP A 282 10.31 7.20 -6.71
N HIS A 283 9.75 6.03 -7.03
CA HIS A 283 8.87 5.31 -6.11
C HIS A 283 9.54 5.08 -4.75
N GLN A 284 10.77 4.60 -4.72
CA GLN A 284 11.48 4.26 -3.49
C GLN A 284 12.33 5.44 -3.01
N PRO A 285 12.15 5.97 -1.78
CA PRO A 285 12.80 7.19 -1.28
C PRO A 285 14.26 6.97 -0.83
N TYR A 286 15.03 6.25 -1.64
CA TYR A 286 16.45 6.05 -1.38
C TYR A 286 17.31 7.11 -2.08
N GLN A 287 18.51 7.33 -1.54
CA GLN A 287 19.51 8.23 -2.14
C GLN A 287 19.02 9.68 -2.30
N LEU A 288 18.24 10.20 -1.33
CA LEU A 288 17.75 11.58 -1.37
C LEU A 288 18.87 12.61 -1.49
N ALA A 289 20.05 12.34 -0.94
CA ALA A 289 21.23 13.19 -1.08
C ALA A 289 21.71 13.31 -2.55
N GLU A 290 21.56 12.25 -3.37
CA GLU A 290 21.85 12.28 -4.80
C GLU A 290 20.92 13.25 -5.53
N SER A 291 19.63 13.18 -5.23
CA SER A 291 18.62 14.06 -5.81
C SER A 291 18.86 15.52 -5.44
N GLN A 292 19.19 15.79 -4.17
CA GLN A 292 19.55 17.13 -3.69
C GLN A 292 20.79 17.67 -4.39
N ALA A 293 21.86 16.88 -4.47
CA ALA A 293 23.10 17.27 -5.13
C ALA A 293 22.91 17.50 -6.64
N ALA A 294 21.98 16.79 -7.27
CA ALA A 294 21.63 16.97 -8.68
C ALA A 294 20.87 18.28 -8.95
N GLY A 295 20.32 18.94 -7.94
CA GLY A 295 19.53 20.18 -8.05
C GLY A 295 18.05 19.92 -8.40
N ILE A 296 17.50 18.80 -7.94
CA ILE A 296 16.06 18.53 -7.98
C ILE A 296 15.34 19.49 -7.01
N ASP A 297 14.28 20.14 -7.46
CA ASP A 297 13.53 21.11 -6.66
C ASP A 297 12.49 20.42 -5.75
N LEU A 298 11.90 19.31 -6.22
CA LEU A 298 10.93 18.50 -5.49
C LEU A 298 11.07 17.05 -5.90
N GLN A 299 11.11 16.14 -4.92
CA GLN A 299 10.98 14.71 -5.14
C GLN A 299 9.68 14.20 -4.50
N PHE A 300 8.91 13.40 -5.25
CA PHE A 300 7.77 12.65 -4.75
C PHE A 300 8.07 11.16 -4.81
N SER A 301 7.87 10.49 -3.68
CA SER A 301 8.12 9.05 -3.47
C SER A 301 7.01 8.41 -2.65
N GLY A 302 6.87 7.10 -2.74
CA GLY A 302 5.97 6.26 -1.96
C GLY A 302 6.72 5.16 -1.19
N HIS A 303 6.26 3.90 -1.30
CA HIS A 303 6.91 2.65 -0.88
C HIS A 303 6.90 2.34 0.61
N THR A 304 7.15 3.31 1.50
CA THR A 304 7.37 3.02 2.92
C THR A 304 6.07 2.78 3.71
N HIS A 305 4.94 3.25 3.18
CA HIS A 305 3.62 3.23 3.85
C HIS A 305 3.62 3.72 5.30
N HIS A 306 4.71 4.35 5.75
CA HIS A 306 4.93 4.73 7.15
C HIS A 306 4.66 3.57 8.13
N GLY A 307 5.03 2.34 7.72
CA GLY A 307 4.81 1.12 8.48
C GLY A 307 3.37 0.62 8.56
N GLN A 308 2.41 1.34 7.98
CA GLN A 308 0.98 1.02 7.78
C GLN A 308 0.23 0.54 9.03
N VAL A 309 0.85 -0.30 9.87
CA VAL A 309 0.27 -0.93 11.07
C VAL A 309 1.20 -0.73 12.26
N TRP A 310 0.70 -0.11 13.34
CA TRP A 310 1.48 -0.02 14.58
C TRP A 310 1.71 -1.41 15.19
N PRO A 311 2.91 -1.76 15.70
CA PRO A 311 4.09 -0.91 15.88
C PRO A 311 5.10 -0.95 14.72
N MET A 312 4.73 -1.43 13.54
CA MET A 312 5.65 -1.62 12.41
C MET A 312 6.27 -0.30 11.90
N ASN A 313 5.62 0.85 12.18
CA ASN A 313 6.18 2.17 11.89
C ASN A 313 7.52 2.44 12.60
N TRP A 314 7.84 1.73 13.69
CA TRP A 314 9.15 1.85 14.36
C TRP A 314 10.27 1.11 13.61
N VAL A 315 9.92 0.24 12.69
CA VAL A 315 10.88 -0.54 11.88
C VAL A 315 11.14 0.12 10.53
N THR A 316 10.20 0.95 10.07
CA THR A 316 10.25 1.58 8.73
C THR A 316 10.71 3.04 8.73
N ASN A 317 10.96 3.61 9.92
CA ASN A 317 11.48 4.99 10.09
C ASN A 317 13.00 5.03 10.11
#